data_3682cd541cafccfffb3045c04272aed3
#
_entry.id   3682cd541cafccfffb3045c04272aed3
#
_cell.length_a   1.000
_cell.length_b   1.000
_cell.length_c   1.000
_cell.angle_alpha   90.00
_cell.angle_beta   90.00
_cell.angle_gamma   90.00
#
_symmetry.space_group_name_H-M   'P 1'
#
loop_
_entity.id
_entity.type
_entity.pdbx_description
1 polymer ?
#
loop_
_entity_poly.entity_id
_entity_poly.type
_entity_poly.pdbx_seq_one_letter_code
_entity_poly.pdbx_strand_id
1 'polypeptide(L)'
;KKKLSILLFCVLGALIVLLGVITYINFQSGDKYKKQVLSQAQQKYQNRTMPAKRGTIYDRNGNILATSNKVYNVVLDCKAVNSDEDYLDPTVNALVTIFGLDEGELRTRLTSDKTKESQYQIVKKQVSMDDKKAFEDYCSIPDDTEMTREEIQEKNNIQGVWFEEDYLRVYPYNELACDTLGFTFSRDTADYGIEGYYNSSLTGIDGRQYGYFSDDSNVEQTIIEASDGNSLELSLDLGTQQIVEKWVNAFKESTGAKNIGVIVEDPSSGEILAMDGGDRYDLNDPRNLSSLYSADEIAAMNDSETMDALSAMWNNFCVTDIYEPGSVVKPIVMAAALEQGKISTSDTFYCDGYQNFGVPGNMTTIKCANIYGHGMETL
;
A
#
# COMPACT_ATOMS: atom_id res chain seq x y z
N LYS A 1 31.40 74.50 11.02
CA LYS A 1 32.24 73.42 11.57
C LYS A 1 31.77 72.95 12.95
N LYS A 2 31.56 73.85 13.95
CA LYS A 2 31.14 73.46 15.32
C LYS A 2 29.79 72.67 15.34
N LYS A 3 28.78 73.08 14.57
CA LYS A 3 27.47 72.39 14.49
C LYS A 3 27.61 70.99 13.92
N LEU A 4 28.47 70.76 12.92
CA LEU A 4 28.72 69.44 12.33
C LEU A 4 29.43 68.49 13.31
N SER A 5 30.39 69.04 14.08
CA SER A 5 31.07 68.27 15.11
C SER A 5 30.12 67.85 16.24
N ILE A 6 29.19 68.72 16.65
CA ILE A 6 28.15 68.37 17.63
C ILE A 6 27.24 67.26 17.14
N LEU A 7 26.79 67.34 15.84
CA LEU A 7 25.99 66.31 15.21
C LEU A 7 26.71 64.95 15.17
N LEU A 8 28.00 65.00 14.84
CA LEU A 8 28.83 63.77 14.80
C LEU A 8 28.96 63.14 16.19
N PHE A 9 29.18 63.95 17.24
CA PHE A 9 29.22 63.42 18.60
C PHE A 9 27.89 62.86 19.10
N CYS A 10 26.75 63.47 18.69
CA CYS A 10 25.42 62.93 18.99
C CYS A 10 25.16 61.60 18.33
N VAL A 11 25.54 61.44 17.05
CA VAL A 11 25.42 60.19 16.32
C VAL A 11 26.32 59.09 16.90
N LEU A 12 27.57 59.43 17.20
CA LEU A 12 28.49 58.49 17.87
C LEU A 12 27.99 58.07 19.27
N GLY A 13 27.45 59.00 20.05
CA GLY A 13 26.83 58.71 21.34
C GLY A 13 25.64 57.76 21.21
N ALA A 14 24.78 58.00 20.25
CA ALA A 14 23.63 57.11 19.94
C ALA A 14 24.07 55.69 19.51
N LEU A 15 25.13 55.59 18.69
CA LEU A 15 25.70 54.31 18.29
C LEU A 15 26.30 53.52 19.48
N ILE A 16 27.00 54.23 20.39
CA ILE A 16 27.55 53.59 21.59
C ILE A 16 26.44 53.07 22.53
N VAL A 17 25.36 53.84 22.69
CA VAL A 17 24.19 53.40 23.47
C VAL A 17 23.53 52.18 22.80
N LEU A 18 23.37 52.19 21.47
CA LEU A 18 22.81 51.07 20.74
C LEU A 18 23.67 49.80 20.87
N LEU A 19 24.97 49.89 20.75
CA LEU A 19 25.91 48.80 20.99
C LEU A 19 25.82 48.29 22.42
N GLY A 20 25.70 49.17 23.41
CA GLY A 20 25.51 48.79 24.80
C GLY A 20 24.22 48.02 25.03
N VAL A 21 23.11 48.46 24.44
CA VAL A 21 21.83 47.78 24.50
C VAL A 21 21.88 46.40 23.84
N ILE A 22 22.47 46.30 22.66
CA ILE A 22 22.64 45.01 21.94
C ILE A 22 23.50 44.03 22.77
N THR A 23 24.61 44.54 23.35
CA THR A 23 25.47 43.71 24.18
C THR A 23 24.76 43.24 25.45
N TYR A 24 23.98 44.11 26.07
CA TYR A 24 23.17 43.79 27.25
C TYR A 24 22.10 42.73 26.93
N ILE A 25 21.38 42.88 25.82
CA ILE A 25 20.39 41.89 25.36
C ILE A 25 21.06 40.55 25.09
N ASN A 26 22.20 40.55 24.40
CA ASN A 26 22.94 39.30 24.12
C ASN A 26 23.44 38.62 25.40
N PHE A 27 23.92 39.40 26.39
CA PHE A 27 24.39 38.82 27.64
C PHE A 27 23.26 38.27 28.52
N GLN A 28 22.12 38.96 28.60
CA GLN A 28 21.03 38.59 29.51
C GLN A 28 20.06 37.59 28.90
N SER A 29 19.88 37.60 27.59
CA SER A 29 18.87 36.82 26.90
C SER A 29 19.41 35.96 25.75
N GLY A 30 20.70 35.98 25.48
CA GLY A 30 21.34 35.26 24.38
C GLY A 30 21.06 33.77 24.42
N ASP A 31 21.13 33.13 25.58
CA ASP A 31 20.84 31.71 25.75
C ASP A 31 19.35 31.39 25.59
N LYS A 32 18.48 32.32 25.96
CA LYS A 32 17.02 32.17 25.75
C LYS A 32 16.68 32.25 24.25
N TYR A 33 17.25 33.22 23.53
CA TYR A 33 17.06 33.35 22.09
C TYR A 33 17.73 32.22 21.35
N LYS A 34 18.91 31.75 21.74
CA LYS A 34 19.52 30.53 21.18
C LYS A 34 18.61 29.31 21.37
N LYS A 35 18.10 29.08 22.59
CA LYS A 35 17.16 27.98 22.86
C LYS A 35 15.88 28.11 22.04
N GLN A 36 15.37 29.30 21.84
CA GLN A 36 14.16 29.54 21.07
C GLN A 36 14.39 29.29 19.55
N VAL A 37 15.50 29.76 19.00
CA VAL A 37 15.92 29.47 17.62
C VAL A 37 16.22 28.00 17.46
N LEU A 38 16.88 27.36 18.42
CA LEU A 38 17.14 25.91 18.44
C LEU A 38 15.84 25.11 18.48
N SER A 39 14.86 25.49 19.30
CA SER A 39 13.56 24.79 19.34
C SER A 39 12.77 24.99 18.07
N GLN A 40 12.77 26.17 17.47
CA GLN A 40 12.13 26.43 16.17
C GLN A 40 12.81 25.66 15.02
N ALA A 41 14.14 25.58 15.04
CA ALA A 41 14.87 24.79 14.07
C ALA A 41 14.67 23.28 14.27
N GLN A 42 14.65 22.79 15.53
CA GLN A 42 14.28 21.40 15.83
C GLN A 42 12.86 21.05 15.35
N GLN A 43 11.90 21.98 15.47
CA GLN A 43 10.55 21.80 14.96
C GLN A 43 10.52 21.72 13.42
N LYS A 44 11.37 22.49 12.74
CA LYS A 44 11.45 22.53 11.28
C LYS A 44 12.22 21.34 10.67
N TYR A 45 13.10 20.70 11.44
CA TYR A 45 13.95 19.58 11.03
C TYR A 45 13.66 18.32 11.84
N GLN A 46 12.37 18.03 12.08
CA GLN A 46 11.95 16.78 12.69
C GLN A 46 12.43 15.58 11.87
N ASN A 47 12.77 14.49 12.57
CA ASN A 47 13.05 13.22 11.92
C ASN A 47 11.88 12.83 11.00
N ARG A 48 12.13 12.87 9.70
CA ARG A 48 11.14 12.51 8.69
C ARG A 48 11.53 11.18 8.06
N THR A 49 10.60 10.25 8.04
CA THR A 49 10.74 9.03 7.25
C THR A 49 10.53 9.36 5.79
N MET A 50 11.43 8.88 4.94
CA MET A 50 11.30 8.93 3.49
C MET A 50 10.82 7.55 3.03
N PRO A 51 9.55 7.39 2.64
CA PRO A 51 9.01 6.08 2.33
C PRO A 51 9.66 5.49 1.09
N ALA A 52 10.02 4.22 1.15
CA ALA A 52 10.48 3.46 0.00
C ALA A 52 9.28 3.06 -0.88
N LYS A 53 9.49 3.03 -2.18
CA LYS A 53 8.50 2.53 -3.14
C LYS A 53 8.54 1.00 -3.15
N ARG A 54 7.38 0.35 -2.99
CA ARG A 54 7.24 -1.09 -3.16
C ARG A 54 7.46 -1.47 -4.62
N GLY A 55 8.21 -2.54 -4.89
CA GLY A 55 8.54 -3.03 -6.22
C GLY A 55 7.31 -3.32 -7.09
N THR A 56 7.44 -3.15 -8.39
CA THR A 56 6.38 -3.39 -9.37
C THR A 56 6.32 -4.87 -9.72
N ILE A 57 5.12 -5.42 -9.90
CA ILE A 57 4.90 -6.78 -10.39
C ILE A 57 4.46 -6.68 -11.85
N TYR A 58 5.19 -7.39 -12.71
CA TYR A 58 4.94 -7.47 -14.15
C TYR A 58 4.50 -8.89 -14.53
N ASP A 59 3.72 -9.00 -15.60
CA ASP A 59 3.54 -10.26 -16.31
C ASP A 59 4.78 -10.58 -17.18
N ARG A 60 4.80 -11.74 -17.84
CA ARG A 60 5.89 -12.16 -18.73
C ARG A 60 6.13 -11.25 -19.94
N ASN A 61 5.20 -10.36 -20.28
CA ASN A 61 5.25 -9.43 -21.41
C ASN A 61 5.56 -8.00 -20.97
N GLY A 62 5.80 -7.77 -19.67
CA GLY A 62 6.08 -6.44 -19.12
C GLY A 62 4.82 -5.61 -18.82
N ASN A 63 3.61 -6.21 -18.85
CA ASN A 63 2.40 -5.51 -18.41
C ASN A 63 2.41 -5.37 -16.88
N ILE A 64 2.03 -4.21 -16.39
CA ILE A 64 2.02 -3.92 -14.95
C ILE A 64 0.78 -4.57 -14.31
N LEU A 65 1.01 -5.57 -13.44
CA LEU A 65 -0.04 -6.23 -12.65
C LEU A 65 -0.26 -5.54 -11.29
N ALA A 66 0.80 -5.04 -10.68
CA ALA A 66 0.73 -4.24 -9.45
C ALA A 66 1.85 -3.20 -9.43
N THR A 67 1.53 -1.97 -9.01
CA THR A 67 2.50 -0.88 -8.89
C THR A 67 2.22 -0.03 -7.66
N SER A 68 3.14 0.86 -7.31
CA SER A 68 2.97 1.81 -6.21
C SER A 68 3.01 3.23 -6.75
N ASN A 69 1.90 3.94 -6.60
CA ASN A 69 1.77 5.33 -7.01
C ASN A 69 2.09 6.26 -5.85
N LYS A 70 2.82 7.33 -6.14
CA LYS A 70 3.14 8.36 -5.16
C LYS A 70 1.87 9.12 -4.78
N VAL A 71 1.63 9.22 -3.50
CA VAL A 71 0.50 9.93 -2.88
C VAL A 71 1.01 10.77 -1.71
N TYR A 72 0.15 11.55 -1.09
CA TYR A 72 0.52 12.42 0.02
C TYR A 72 -0.47 12.29 1.17
N ASN A 73 0.03 12.34 2.38
CA ASN A 73 -0.78 12.49 3.58
C ASN A 73 -0.82 13.97 3.96
N VAL A 74 -2.02 14.51 4.19
CA VAL A 74 -2.20 15.88 4.65
C VAL A 74 -2.04 15.90 6.16
N VAL A 75 -1.06 16.64 6.63
CA VAL A 75 -0.73 16.77 8.05
C VAL A 75 -1.06 18.18 8.54
N LEU A 76 -1.69 18.26 9.71
CA LEU A 76 -2.10 19.47 10.37
C LEU A 76 -1.32 19.66 11.69
N ASP A 77 -0.67 20.79 11.83
CA ASP A 77 -0.10 21.29 13.10
C ASP A 77 -1.16 22.13 13.83
N CYS A 78 -1.90 21.49 14.72
CA CYS A 78 -2.94 22.16 15.48
C CYS A 78 -2.36 23.29 16.36
N LYS A 79 -1.14 23.13 16.87
CA LYS A 79 -0.48 24.15 17.68
C LYS A 79 -0.11 25.39 16.87
N ALA A 80 0.36 25.20 15.64
CA ALA A 80 0.67 26.32 14.74
C ALA A 80 -0.60 27.09 14.36
N VAL A 81 -1.70 26.37 14.03
CA VAL A 81 -2.99 26.99 13.72
C VAL A 81 -3.54 27.76 14.94
N ASN A 82 -3.39 27.22 16.15
CA ASN A 82 -3.88 27.87 17.38
C ASN A 82 -2.95 28.95 17.92
N SER A 83 -1.82 29.25 17.25
CA SER A 83 -0.91 30.31 17.68
C SER A 83 -1.46 31.71 17.47
N ASP A 84 -2.43 31.88 16.56
CA ASP A 84 -3.15 33.12 16.29
C ASP A 84 -4.62 32.80 15.99
N GLU A 85 -5.55 33.60 16.49
CA GLU A 85 -6.99 33.44 16.25
C GLU A 85 -7.36 33.60 14.77
N ASP A 86 -6.60 34.40 14.02
CA ASP A 86 -6.80 34.67 12.60
C ASP A 86 -6.44 33.47 11.69
N TYR A 87 -5.75 32.45 12.18
CA TYR A 87 -5.34 31.29 11.35
C TYR A 87 -6.38 30.18 11.27
N LEU A 88 -7.28 30.10 12.25
CA LEU A 88 -8.21 28.97 12.39
C LEU A 88 -9.17 28.86 11.21
N ASP A 89 -9.94 29.92 10.93
CA ASP A 89 -10.97 29.91 9.91
C ASP A 89 -10.41 29.75 8.48
N PRO A 90 -9.36 30.51 8.06
CA PRO A 90 -8.76 30.32 6.73
C PRO A 90 -8.22 28.92 6.52
N THR A 91 -7.55 28.34 7.53
CA THR A 91 -6.99 26.98 7.42
C THR A 91 -8.07 25.91 7.31
N VAL A 92 -9.13 26.01 8.14
CA VAL A 92 -10.27 25.08 8.07
C VAL A 92 -10.97 25.19 6.72
N ASN A 93 -11.25 26.42 6.25
CA ASN A 93 -11.93 26.66 4.97
C ASN A 93 -11.13 26.07 3.79
N ALA A 94 -9.81 26.25 3.77
CA ALA A 94 -8.95 25.69 2.74
C ALA A 94 -9.00 24.15 2.71
N LEU A 95 -8.90 23.51 3.89
CA LEU A 95 -8.95 22.06 4.01
C LEU A 95 -10.31 21.46 3.62
N VAL A 96 -11.41 22.12 4.01
CA VAL A 96 -12.78 21.73 3.62
C VAL A 96 -12.98 21.88 2.12
N THR A 97 -12.58 23.03 1.55
CA THR A 97 -12.81 23.36 0.14
C THR A 97 -12.06 22.41 -0.80
N ILE A 98 -10.79 22.14 -0.51
CA ILE A 98 -9.93 21.37 -1.42
C ILE A 98 -10.10 19.85 -1.19
N PHE A 99 -10.17 19.43 0.07
CA PHE A 99 -10.15 18.00 0.38
C PHE A 99 -11.52 17.44 0.77
N GLY A 100 -12.57 18.27 0.87
CA GLY A 100 -13.91 17.84 1.24
C GLY A 100 -13.98 17.26 2.66
N LEU A 101 -13.16 17.77 3.59
CA LEU A 101 -13.15 17.33 4.98
C LEU A 101 -14.35 17.87 5.74
N ASP A 102 -14.77 17.16 6.78
CA ASP A 102 -15.83 17.64 7.68
C ASP A 102 -15.32 18.79 8.54
N GLU A 103 -15.98 19.94 8.45
CA GLU A 103 -15.62 21.17 9.19
C GLU A 103 -15.72 20.95 10.70
N GLY A 104 -16.76 20.25 11.15
CA GLY A 104 -17.00 20.02 12.58
C GLY A 104 -15.93 19.13 13.19
N GLU A 105 -15.51 18.10 12.45
CA GLU A 105 -14.40 17.20 12.88
C GLU A 105 -13.07 17.97 12.94
N LEU A 106 -12.75 18.79 11.92
CA LEU A 106 -11.54 19.60 11.90
C LEU A 106 -11.50 20.59 13.07
N ARG A 107 -12.58 21.33 13.30
CA ARG A 107 -12.68 22.27 14.43
C ARG A 107 -12.55 21.56 15.77
N THR A 108 -13.15 20.36 15.90
CA THR A 108 -13.01 19.54 17.11
C THR A 108 -11.54 19.13 17.34
N ARG A 109 -10.82 18.71 16.29
CA ARG A 109 -9.40 18.38 16.39
C ARG A 109 -8.53 19.57 16.78
N LEU A 110 -8.83 20.76 16.26
CA LEU A 110 -8.10 22.00 16.56
C LEU A 110 -8.36 22.50 17.97
N THR A 111 -9.56 22.29 18.54
CA THR A 111 -9.97 22.87 19.83
C THR A 111 -9.90 21.88 21.01
N SER A 112 -9.88 20.58 20.75
CA SER A 112 -9.85 19.55 21.80
C SER A 112 -8.56 19.62 22.64
N ASP A 113 -8.69 19.51 23.95
CA ASP A 113 -7.55 19.47 24.90
C ASP A 113 -6.54 18.36 24.60
N LYS A 114 -6.95 17.30 23.91
CA LYS A 114 -6.08 16.17 23.54
C LYS A 114 -5.22 16.46 22.31
N THR A 115 -5.67 17.33 21.41
CA THR A 115 -5.07 17.52 20.08
C THR A 115 -4.65 18.95 19.78
N LYS A 116 -5.19 19.96 20.48
CA LYS A 116 -4.92 21.39 20.22
C LYS A 116 -3.43 21.78 20.29
N GLU A 117 -2.62 21.07 21.08
CA GLU A 117 -1.18 21.29 21.20
C GLU A 117 -0.37 20.31 20.32
N SER A 118 -1.03 19.44 19.59
CA SER A 118 -0.37 18.48 18.71
C SER A 118 0.20 19.19 17.48
N GLN A 119 1.45 18.89 17.17
CA GLN A 119 2.11 19.39 15.97
C GLN A 119 1.98 18.42 14.78
N TYR A 120 1.35 17.27 15.01
CA TYR A 120 1.22 16.23 13.98
C TYR A 120 -0.12 15.51 14.07
N GLN A 121 -1.01 15.83 13.16
CA GLN A 121 -2.30 15.17 12.98
C GLN A 121 -2.53 14.89 11.51
N ILE A 122 -2.58 13.63 11.10
CA ILE A 122 -2.98 13.28 9.73
C ILE A 122 -4.48 13.50 9.63
N VAL A 123 -4.89 14.46 8.80
CA VAL A 123 -6.31 14.81 8.57
C VAL A 123 -6.87 14.16 7.31
N LYS A 124 -6.03 13.87 6.32
CA LYS A 124 -6.40 13.08 5.14
C LYS A 124 -5.21 12.27 4.68
N LYS A 125 -5.46 11.01 4.30
CA LYS A 125 -4.45 10.11 3.76
C LYS A 125 -4.59 10.00 2.25
N GLN A 126 -3.48 9.68 1.59
CA GLN A 126 -3.43 9.20 0.20
C GLN A 126 -4.07 10.18 -0.81
N VAL A 127 -3.88 11.49 -0.61
CA VAL A 127 -4.29 12.49 -1.60
C VAL A 127 -3.37 12.43 -2.83
N SER A 128 -3.92 12.71 -3.99
CA SER A 128 -3.18 12.71 -5.24
C SER A 128 -2.20 13.91 -5.33
N MET A 129 -1.29 13.86 -6.30
CA MET A 129 -0.44 15.02 -6.64
C MET A 129 -1.29 16.19 -7.11
N ASP A 130 -2.39 15.94 -7.83
CA ASP A 130 -3.28 16.99 -8.34
C ASP A 130 -4.03 17.68 -7.19
N ASP A 131 -4.50 16.93 -6.20
CA ASP A 131 -5.14 17.50 -4.99
C ASP A 131 -4.14 18.34 -4.19
N LYS A 132 -2.91 17.83 -4.02
CA LYS A 132 -1.84 18.59 -3.37
C LYS A 132 -1.57 19.89 -4.11
N LYS A 133 -1.42 19.83 -5.43
CA LYS A 133 -1.19 21.00 -6.26
C LYS A 133 -2.37 21.98 -6.19
N ALA A 134 -3.61 21.48 -6.20
CA ALA A 134 -4.80 22.32 -6.05
C ALA A 134 -4.78 23.09 -4.72
N PHE A 135 -4.33 22.46 -3.63
CA PHE A 135 -4.15 23.14 -2.34
C PHE A 135 -3.02 24.19 -2.38
N GLU A 136 -1.88 23.85 -2.98
CA GLU A 136 -0.74 24.78 -3.12
C GLU A 136 -1.14 25.98 -3.99
N ASP A 137 -1.87 25.78 -5.10
CA ASP A 137 -2.41 26.83 -5.97
C ASP A 137 -3.46 27.68 -5.23
N TYR A 138 -4.33 27.05 -4.39
CA TYR A 138 -5.28 27.76 -3.57
C TYR A 138 -4.60 28.69 -2.56
N CYS A 139 -3.52 28.27 -1.95
CA CYS A 139 -2.74 29.06 -0.98
C CYS A 139 -1.84 30.11 -1.66
N SER A 140 -1.52 29.94 -2.93
CA SER A 140 -0.60 30.83 -3.65
C SER A 140 -1.22 32.22 -3.92
N ILE A 141 -0.37 33.24 -3.90
CA ILE A 141 -0.72 34.61 -4.29
C ILE A 141 0.06 34.92 -5.55
N PRO A 142 -0.60 35.02 -6.73
CA PRO A 142 0.06 35.37 -7.98
C PRO A 142 0.67 36.77 -7.95
N ASP A 143 1.82 36.98 -8.61
CA ASP A 143 2.55 38.27 -8.63
C ASP A 143 1.71 39.40 -9.25
N ASP A 144 0.90 39.11 -10.28
CA ASP A 144 0.04 40.08 -11.00
C ASP A 144 -1.43 39.93 -10.57
N THR A 145 -1.71 39.91 -9.28
CA THR A 145 -3.06 39.64 -8.77
C THR A 145 -3.88 40.93 -8.61
N GLU A 146 -5.17 40.87 -8.98
CA GLU A 146 -6.19 41.90 -8.67
C GLU A 146 -6.85 41.64 -7.29
N MET A 147 -6.31 40.72 -6.48
CA MET A 147 -6.85 40.36 -5.18
C MET A 147 -6.86 41.53 -4.21
N THR A 148 -7.90 41.60 -3.38
CA THR A 148 -7.99 42.57 -2.32
C THR A 148 -6.99 42.28 -1.20
N ARG A 149 -6.74 43.27 -0.34
CA ARG A 149 -5.86 43.08 0.81
C ARG A 149 -6.40 42.03 1.79
N GLU A 150 -7.72 41.92 1.88
CA GLU A 150 -8.41 40.97 2.75
C GLU A 150 -8.21 39.54 2.23
N GLU A 151 -8.37 39.29 0.93
CA GLU A 151 -8.14 38.00 0.29
C GLU A 151 -6.68 37.56 0.39
N ILE A 152 -5.73 38.50 0.23
CA ILE A 152 -4.30 38.21 0.41
C ILE A 152 -4.01 37.84 1.87
N GLN A 153 -4.61 38.53 2.84
CA GLN A 153 -4.43 38.24 4.25
C GLN A 153 -5.02 36.88 4.62
N GLU A 154 -6.21 36.54 4.10
CA GLU A 154 -6.83 35.24 4.30
C GLU A 154 -5.92 34.11 3.82
N LYS A 155 -5.35 34.23 2.62
CA LYS A 155 -4.40 33.23 2.10
C LYS A 155 -3.13 33.13 2.94
N ASN A 156 -2.57 34.25 3.41
CA ASN A 156 -1.41 34.26 4.28
C ASN A 156 -1.68 33.65 5.66
N ASN A 157 -2.94 33.65 6.08
CA ASN A 157 -3.38 33.10 7.35
C ASN A 157 -3.64 31.58 7.30
N ILE A 158 -3.52 30.94 6.13
CA ILE A 158 -3.56 29.47 6.02
C ILE A 158 -2.21 28.94 6.53
N GLN A 159 -2.22 28.35 7.74
CA GLN A 159 -1.00 27.93 8.45
C GLN A 159 -1.11 26.50 8.96
N GLY A 160 0.03 25.89 9.26
CA GLY A 160 0.11 24.60 9.95
C GLY A 160 -0.27 23.39 9.08
N VAL A 161 -0.31 23.53 7.74
CA VAL A 161 -0.61 22.41 6.82
C VAL A 161 0.63 22.07 6.02
N TRP A 162 0.99 20.79 5.96
CA TRP A 162 2.01 20.29 5.05
C TRP A 162 1.69 18.89 4.55
N PHE A 163 2.49 18.41 3.60
CA PHE A 163 2.29 17.13 2.94
C PHE A 163 3.45 16.19 3.23
N GLU A 164 3.13 14.96 3.59
CA GLU A 164 4.10 13.88 3.70
C GLU A 164 3.91 12.90 2.56
N GLU A 165 5.02 12.57 1.89
CA GLU A 165 5.02 11.58 0.82
C GLU A 165 4.71 10.20 1.35
N ASP A 166 3.93 9.44 0.58
CA ASP A 166 3.60 8.05 0.84
C ASP A 166 3.37 7.33 -0.51
N TYR A 167 3.18 6.02 -0.47
CA TYR A 167 2.88 5.23 -1.65
C TYR A 167 1.61 4.43 -1.45
N LEU A 168 0.73 4.48 -2.46
CA LEU A 168 -0.48 3.67 -2.56
C LEU A 168 -0.23 2.52 -3.52
N ARG A 169 -0.45 1.27 -3.06
CA ARG A 169 -0.43 0.11 -3.94
C ARG A 169 -1.65 0.12 -4.83
N VAL A 170 -1.45 -0.09 -6.14
CA VAL A 170 -2.50 -0.05 -7.16
C VAL A 170 -2.38 -1.28 -8.03
N TYR A 171 -3.53 -1.91 -8.29
CA TYR A 171 -3.70 -3.06 -9.16
C TYR A 171 -4.55 -2.62 -10.37
N PRO A 172 -3.91 -2.33 -11.53
CA PRO A 172 -4.59 -1.71 -12.67
C PRO A 172 -5.75 -2.53 -13.27
N TYR A 173 -5.74 -3.83 -13.02
CA TYR A 173 -6.77 -4.76 -13.54
C TYR A 173 -7.75 -5.23 -12.47
N ASN A 174 -7.80 -4.57 -11.33
CA ASN A 174 -8.72 -4.79 -10.21
C ASN A 174 -8.77 -6.26 -9.74
N GLU A 175 -9.61 -7.10 -10.37
CA GLU A 175 -9.88 -8.48 -9.95
C GLU A 175 -8.97 -9.52 -10.61
N LEU A 176 -8.21 -9.13 -11.63
CA LEU A 176 -7.42 -10.08 -12.43
C LEU A 176 -6.37 -10.80 -11.57
N ALA A 177 -6.39 -12.13 -11.64
CA ALA A 177 -5.49 -13.02 -10.90
C ALA A 177 -5.42 -12.70 -9.39
N CYS A 178 -6.54 -12.25 -8.79
CA CYS A 178 -6.57 -11.71 -7.42
C CYS A 178 -6.08 -12.71 -6.38
N ASP A 179 -6.48 -13.98 -6.48
CA ASP A 179 -6.07 -15.07 -5.59
C ASP A 179 -4.61 -15.49 -5.78
N THR A 180 -4.04 -15.25 -6.96
CA THR A 180 -2.63 -15.52 -7.26
C THR A 180 -1.74 -14.35 -6.87
N LEU A 181 -2.13 -13.12 -7.23
CA LEU A 181 -1.35 -11.92 -6.90
C LEU A 181 -1.38 -11.63 -5.40
N GLY A 182 -2.55 -11.75 -4.77
CA GLY A 182 -2.75 -11.26 -3.42
C GLY A 182 -2.69 -9.74 -3.33
N PHE A 183 -2.72 -9.21 -2.12
CA PHE A 183 -2.79 -7.77 -1.88
C PHE A 183 -1.97 -7.35 -0.64
N THR A 184 -1.81 -6.04 -0.47
CA THR A 184 -1.11 -5.46 0.67
C THR A 184 -2.11 -4.91 1.71
N PHE A 185 -1.89 -5.19 2.99
CA PHE A 185 -2.64 -4.59 4.10
C PHE A 185 -2.16 -3.17 4.43
N SER A 186 -0.88 -2.95 4.25
CA SER A 186 -0.21 -1.67 4.39
C SER A 186 0.93 -1.61 3.37
N ARG A 187 1.67 -0.51 3.33
CA ARG A 187 2.84 -0.38 2.46
C ARG A 187 3.85 -1.52 2.63
N ASP A 188 4.01 -2.03 3.85
CA ASP A 188 5.09 -2.96 4.22
C ASP A 188 4.59 -4.38 4.52
N THR A 189 3.28 -4.61 4.54
CA THR A 189 2.68 -5.87 4.97
C THR A 189 1.78 -6.46 3.91
N ALA A 190 2.05 -7.72 3.57
CA ALA A 190 1.24 -8.56 2.70
C ALA A 190 1.38 -10.00 3.15
N ASP A 191 0.29 -10.77 3.18
CA ASP A 191 0.29 -12.15 3.67
C ASP A 191 -0.25 -13.15 2.63
N TYR A 192 -0.90 -12.67 1.56
CA TYR A 192 -1.54 -13.51 0.56
C TYR A 192 -0.86 -13.43 -0.80
N GLY A 193 -0.89 -14.51 -1.55
CA GLY A 193 -0.43 -14.61 -2.92
C GLY A 193 1.06 -14.27 -3.12
N ILE A 194 1.37 -13.78 -4.31
CA ILE A 194 2.71 -13.31 -4.71
C ILE A 194 3.16 -12.13 -3.84
N GLU A 195 2.25 -11.21 -3.52
CA GLU A 195 2.51 -10.07 -2.65
C GLU A 195 3.02 -10.53 -1.27
N GLY A 196 2.39 -11.56 -0.69
CA GLY A 196 2.79 -12.12 0.60
C GLY A 196 4.08 -12.93 0.50
N TYR A 197 4.18 -13.85 -0.46
CA TYR A 197 5.33 -14.72 -0.60
C TYR A 197 6.63 -13.94 -0.85
N TYR A 198 6.59 -12.91 -1.70
CA TYR A 198 7.73 -12.06 -2.03
C TYR A 198 7.76 -10.75 -1.25
N ASN A 199 7.02 -10.64 -0.12
CA ASN A 199 6.91 -9.40 0.63
C ASN A 199 8.28 -8.79 0.97
N SER A 200 9.23 -9.60 1.44
CA SER A 200 10.58 -9.13 1.80
C SER A 200 11.41 -8.60 0.62
N SER A 201 11.14 -9.07 -0.60
CA SER A 201 11.81 -8.61 -1.81
C SER A 201 11.14 -7.36 -2.40
N LEU A 202 9.80 -7.31 -2.33
CA LEU A 202 9.00 -6.21 -2.84
C LEU A 202 9.06 -4.97 -1.95
N THR A 203 9.13 -5.15 -0.62
CA THR A 203 9.24 -4.05 0.34
C THR A 203 10.63 -3.47 0.30
N GLY A 204 10.71 -2.14 0.09
CA GLY A 204 11.97 -1.41 0.16
C GLY A 204 12.40 -1.12 1.60
N ILE A 205 13.44 -0.34 1.73
CA ILE A 205 13.96 0.15 3.01
C ILE A 205 13.75 1.65 3.05
N ASP A 206 12.97 2.12 4.03
CA ASP A 206 12.72 3.53 4.20
C ASP A 206 14.01 4.31 4.47
N GLY A 207 14.11 5.45 3.82
CA GLY A 207 15.10 6.45 4.11
C GLY A 207 14.70 7.30 5.32
N ARG A 208 15.63 8.11 5.77
CA ARG A 208 15.43 9.02 6.90
C ARG A 208 16.09 10.35 6.62
N GLN A 209 15.37 11.40 6.94
CA GLN A 209 15.89 12.75 6.94
C GLN A 209 15.87 13.26 8.38
N TYR A 210 17.03 13.66 8.89
CA TYR A 210 17.11 14.26 10.22
C TYR A 210 18.09 15.44 10.22
N GLY A 211 17.72 16.44 10.99
CA GLY A 211 18.59 17.58 11.24
C GLY A 211 19.24 17.46 12.60
N TYR A 212 20.50 17.84 12.69
CA TYR A 212 21.22 17.99 13.95
C TYR A 212 21.95 19.33 13.97
N PHE A 213 22.30 19.77 15.16
CA PHE A 213 23.08 20.99 15.33
C PHE A 213 24.56 20.63 15.37
N SER A 214 25.33 21.27 14.51
CA SER A 214 26.78 21.24 14.62
C SER A 214 27.26 22.07 15.80
N ASP A 215 28.51 21.85 16.21
CA ASP A 215 29.15 22.61 17.30
C ASP A 215 29.13 24.13 17.07
N ASP A 216 29.05 24.56 15.81
CA ASP A 216 28.96 25.96 15.41
C ASP A 216 27.51 26.53 15.42
N SER A 217 26.54 25.80 15.99
CA SER A 217 25.10 26.16 16.02
C SER A 217 24.44 26.26 14.64
N ASN A 218 25.04 25.69 13.62
CA ASN A 218 24.41 25.51 12.32
C ASN A 218 23.58 24.25 12.30
N VAL A 219 22.44 24.29 11.60
CA VAL A 219 21.62 23.10 11.39
C VAL A 219 22.21 22.34 10.20
N GLU A 220 22.75 21.17 10.48
CA GLU A 220 23.18 20.23 9.46
C GLU A 220 22.08 19.19 9.23
N GLN A 221 21.85 18.86 7.98
CA GLN A 221 20.85 17.90 7.56
C GLN A 221 21.54 16.64 7.05
N THR A 222 21.18 15.51 7.62
CA THR A 222 21.58 14.20 7.11
C THR A 222 20.39 13.54 6.44
N ILE A 223 20.60 13.10 5.20
CA ILE A 223 19.62 12.34 4.42
C ILE A 223 20.20 10.94 4.21
N ILE A 224 19.45 9.95 4.64
CA ILE A 224 19.63 8.56 4.24
C ILE A 224 18.55 8.28 3.23
N GLU A 225 18.92 8.12 1.97
CA GLU A 225 18.00 7.84 0.88
C GLU A 225 17.24 6.54 1.11
N ALA A 226 15.96 6.50 0.69
CA ALA A 226 15.20 5.27 0.66
C ALA A 226 15.75 4.33 -0.44
N SER A 227 15.69 3.04 -0.17
CA SER A 227 16.00 2.01 -1.17
C SER A 227 14.71 1.32 -1.57
N ASP A 228 14.28 1.51 -2.81
CA ASP A 228 13.06 0.91 -3.34
C ASP A 228 13.13 -0.62 -3.35
N GLY A 229 11.97 -1.26 -3.25
CA GLY A 229 11.86 -2.70 -3.35
C GLY A 229 12.16 -3.23 -4.76
N ASN A 230 12.56 -4.49 -4.84
CA ASN A 230 12.81 -5.15 -6.12
C ASN A 230 11.50 -5.40 -6.86
N SER A 231 11.52 -5.20 -8.17
CA SER A 231 10.40 -5.58 -9.03
C SER A 231 10.44 -7.07 -9.35
N LEU A 232 9.27 -7.66 -9.63
CA LEU A 232 9.11 -9.05 -10.03
C LEU A 232 8.57 -9.13 -11.44
N GLU A 233 9.07 -10.09 -12.21
CA GLU A 233 8.49 -10.53 -13.47
C GLU A 233 7.97 -11.96 -13.28
N LEU A 234 6.67 -12.16 -13.55
CA LEU A 234 5.99 -13.44 -13.38
C LEU A 234 5.91 -14.16 -14.72
N SER A 235 5.71 -15.48 -14.66
CA SER A 235 5.38 -16.29 -15.83
C SER A 235 3.93 -16.09 -16.32
N LEU A 236 3.05 -15.47 -15.52
CA LEU A 236 1.68 -15.18 -15.91
C LEU A 236 1.63 -14.37 -17.21
N ASP A 237 0.69 -14.72 -18.07
CA ASP A 237 0.36 -14.03 -19.30
C ASP A 237 -1.00 -13.34 -19.16
N LEU A 238 -1.01 -12.01 -19.20
CA LEU A 238 -2.21 -11.20 -19.01
C LEU A 238 -3.38 -11.64 -19.93
N GLY A 239 -3.07 -11.90 -21.22
CA GLY A 239 -4.09 -12.28 -22.19
C GLY A 239 -4.67 -13.66 -21.90
N THR A 240 -3.82 -14.62 -21.56
CA THR A 240 -4.24 -15.99 -21.18
C THR A 240 -5.06 -15.96 -19.90
N GLN A 241 -4.65 -15.19 -18.90
CA GLN A 241 -5.38 -15.03 -17.64
C GLN A 241 -6.79 -14.47 -17.89
N GLN A 242 -6.91 -13.40 -18.68
CA GLN A 242 -8.22 -12.82 -19.03
C GLN A 242 -9.16 -13.81 -19.75
N ILE A 243 -8.61 -14.65 -20.64
CA ILE A 243 -9.39 -15.68 -21.34
C ILE A 243 -9.88 -16.72 -20.34
N VAL A 244 -9.00 -17.22 -19.46
CA VAL A 244 -9.36 -18.20 -18.44
C VAL A 244 -10.46 -17.66 -17.54
N GLU A 245 -10.29 -16.49 -16.98
CA GLU A 245 -11.26 -15.86 -16.08
C GLU A 245 -12.63 -15.64 -16.73
N LYS A 246 -12.63 -15.16 -17.97
CA LYS A 246 -13.86 -15.00 -18.74
C LYS A 246 -14.65 -16.31 -18.86
N TRP A 247 -13.97 -17.41 -19.18
CA TRP A 247 -14.64 -18.69 -19.38
C TRP A 247 -14.99 -19.38 -18.06
N VAL A 248 -14.21 -19.23 -17.02
CA VAL A 248 -14.54 -19.70 -15.67
C VAL A 248 -15.81 -19.01 -15.17
N ASN A 249 -15.92 -17.68 -15.30
CA ASN A 249 -17.13 -16.94 -14.95
C ASN A 249 -18.35 -17.44 -15.71
N ALA A 250 -18.25 -17.52 -17.04
CA ALA A 250 -19.36 -17.99 -17.87
C ALA A 250 -19.79 -19.42 -17.50
N PHE A 251 -18.84 -20.28 -17.15
CA PHE A 251 -19.14 -21.65 -16.74
C PHE A 251 -19.80 -21.68 -15.35
N LYS A 252 -19.30 -20.91 -14.37
CA LYS A 252 -19.95 -20.75 -13.05
C LYS A 252 -21.39 -20.27 -13.17
N GLU A 253 -21.64 -19.24 -13.95
CA GLU A 253 -22.97 -18.70 -14.17
C GLU A 253 -23.92 -19.73 -14.82
N SER A 254 -23.42 -20.48 -15.80
CA SER A 254 -24.25 -21.45 -16.55
C SER A 254 -24.54 -22.74 -15.77
N THR A 255 -23.65 -23.18 -14.90
CA THR A 255 -23.73 -24.47 -14.20
C THR A 255 -24.07 -24.38 -12.73
N GLY A 256 -23.83 -23.21 -12.11
CA GLY A 256 -23.92 -23.05 -10.65
C GLY A 256 -22.81 -23.81 -9.90
N ALA A 257 -21.68 -24.12 -10.56
CA ALA A 257 -20.54 -24.77 -9.92
C ALA A 257 -20.01 -23.90 -8.77
N LYS A 258 -19.79 -24.52 -7.60
CA LYS A 258 -19.31 -23.80 -6.42
C LYS A 258 -17.81 -23.57 -6.45
N ASN A 259 -17.05 -24.59 -6.83
CA ASN A 259 -15.59 -24.56 -6.86
C ASN A 259 -15.11 -24.90 -8.28
N ILE A 260 -14.25 -24.06 -8.81
CA ILE A 260 -13.60 -24.25 -10.11
C ILE A 260 -12.15 -23.84 -9.91
N GLY A 261 -11.22 -24.69 -10.33
CA GLY A 261 -9.80 -24.33 -10.41
C GLY A 261 -9.29 -24.58 -11.81
N VAL A 262 -8.63 -23.61 -12.40
CA VAL A 262 -7.99 -23.71 -13.72
C VAL A 262 -6.55 -23.26 -13.63
N ILE A 263 -5.63 -24.12 -14.07
CA ILE A 263 -4.21 -23.80 -14.21
C ILE A 263 -3.82 -24.06 -15.67
N VAL A 264 -3.19 -23.07 -16.30
CA VAL A 264 -2.61 -23.19 -17.65
C VAL A 264 -1.10 -23.16 -17.51
N GLU A 265 -0.46 -24.23 -17.95
CA GLU A 265 0.98 -24.44 -17.81
C GLU A 265 1.61 -24.71 -19.19
N ASP A 266 2.81 -24.18 -19.43
CA ASP A 266 3.65 -24.58 -20.56
C ASP A 266 4.37 -25.89 -20.18
N PRO A 267 4.03 -27.02 -20.84
CA PRO A 267 4.60 -28.31 -20.48
C PRO A 267 6.09 -28.44 -20.78
N SER A 268 6.67 -27.54 -21.55
CA SER A 268 8.09 -27.56 -21.89
C SER A 268 8.96 -26.87 -20.86
N SER A 269 8.45 -25.86 -20.17
CA SER A 269 9.18 -25.07 -19.16
C SER A 269 8.68 -25.29 -17.73
N GLY A 270 7.41 -25.70 -17.56
CA GLY A 270 6.72 -25.74 -16.27
C GLY A 270 6.20 -24.36 -15.81
N GLU A 271 6.25 -23.35 -16.69
CA GLU A 271 5.77 -22.02 -16.37
C GLU A 271 4.23 -21.97 -16.32
N ILE A 272 3.69 -21.41 -15.24
CA ILE A 272 2.26 -21.17 -15.10
C ILE A 272 1.91 -19.88 -15.82
N LEU A 273 1.10 -19.99 -16.87
CA LEU A 273 0.67 -18.87 -17.70
C LEU A 273 -0.62 -18.21 -17.19
N ALA A 274 -1.48 -19.00 -16.54
CA ALA A 274 -2.69 -18.51 -15.88
C ALA A 274 -3.09 -19.44 -14.74
N MET A 275 -3.71 -18.86 -13.70
CA MET A 275 -4.27 -19.57 -12.56
C MET A 275 -5.49 -18.82 -12.06
N ASP A 276 -6.62 -19.54 -11.87
CA ASP A 276 -7.89 -18.96 -11.45
C ASP A 276 -8.63 -19.94 -10.53
N GLY A 277 -8.90 -19.52 -9.30
CA GLY A 277 -9.67 -20.26 -8.29
C GLY A 277 -11.18 -20.07 -8.40
N GLY A 278 -11.65 -19.21 -9.29
CA GLY A 278 -13.07 -19.01 -9.59
C GLY A 278 -13.81 -17.97 -8.76
N ASP A 279 -13.38 -17.66 -7.55
CA ASP A 279 -13.90 -16.54 -6.77
C ASP A 279 -13.01 -15.30 -6.97
N ARG A 280 -13.63 -14.13 -7.03
CA ARG A 280 -12.90 -12.88 -7.32
C ARG A 280 -13.26 -11.77 -6.38
N TYR A 281 -12.28 -10.93 -6.12
CA TYR A 281 -12.41 -9.71 -5.34
C TYR A 281 -11.53 -8.61 -5.93
N ASP A 282 -11.89 -7.36 -5.70
CA ASP A 282 -11.08 -6.21 -6.12
C ASP A 282 -9.84 -6.11 -5.22
N LEU A 283 -8.66 -6.25 -5.81
CA LEU A 283 -7.37 -6.12 -5.13
C LEU A 283 -7.15 -4.71 -4.55
N ASN A 284 -7.83 -3.69 -5.08
CA ASN A 284 -7.79 -2.34 -4.54
C ASN A 284 -8.78 -2.13 -3.37
N ASP A 285 -9.78 -3.02 -3.20
CA ASP A 285 -10.73 -3.03 -2.08
C ASP A 285 -10.93 -4.47 -1.56
N PRO A 286 -9.88 -5.13 -1.07
CA PRO A 286 -9.88 -6.58 -0.78
C PRO A 286 -10.74 -6.99 0.42
N ARG A 287 -11.31 -6.03 1.15
CA ARG A 287 -12.21 -6.30 2.28
C ARG A 287 -13.68 -6.20 1.92
N ASN A 288 -13.98 -5.95 0.67
CA ASN A 288 -15.34 -5.81 0.18
C ASN A 288 -15.98 -7.18 -0.10
N LEU A 289 -16.89 -7.59 0.77
CA LEU A 289 -17.62 -8.85 0.67
C LEU A 289 -18.86 -8.78 -0.26
N SER A 290 -19.17 -7.62 -0.83
CA SER A 290 -20.41 -7.41 -1.61
C SER A 290 -20.48 -8.23 -2.90
N SER A 291 -19.37 -8.79 -3.38
CA SER A 291 -19.36 -9.74 -4.51
C SER A 291 -19.90 -11.13 -4.14
N LEU A 292 -19.85 -11.51 -2.86
CA LEU A 292 -20.21 -12.84 -2.38
C LEU A 292 -21.45 -12.84 -1.46
N TYR A 293 -21.73 -11.76 -0.78
CA TYR A 293 -22.78 -11.64 0.22
C TYR A 293 -23.62 -10.39 0.00
N SER A 294 -24.93 -10.49 0.31
CA SER A 294 -25.82 -9.34 0.31
C SER A 294 -25.51 -8.36 1.49
N ALA A 295 -25.96 -7.11 1.35
CA ALA A 295 -25.77 -6.11 2.40
C ALA A 295 -26.36 -6.53 3.77
N ASP A 296 -27.49 -7.24 3.76
CA ASP A 296 -28.14 -7.72 4.99
C ASP A 296 -27.32 -8.85 5.65
N GLU A 297 -26.75 -9.76 4.86
CA GLU A 297 -25.87 -10.82 5.35
C GLU A 297 -24.59 -10.24 5.95
N ILE A 298 -23.95 -9.27 5.26
CA ILE A 298 -22.75 -8.60 5.76
C ILE A 298 -23.04 -7.87 7.08
N ALA A 299 -24.18 -7.16 7.15
CA ALA A 299 -24.57 -6.44 8.36
C ALA A 299 -24.90 -7.36 9.55
N ALA A 300 -25.26 -8.61 9.29
CA ALA A 300 -25.55 -9.61 10.32
C ALA A 300 -24.31 -10.35 10.83
N MET A 301 -23.17 -10.30 10.11
CA MET A 301 -21.93 -10.96 10.50
C MET A 301 -21.30 -10.29 11.72
N ASN A 302 -20.79 -11.08 12.65
CA ASN A 302 -19.88 -10.62 13.68
C ASN A 302 -18.44 -10.56 13.16
N ASP A 303 -17.51 -10.01 13.94
CA ASP A 303 -16.10 -9.83 13.54
C ASP A 303 -15.42 -11.14 13.14
N SER A 304 -15.73 -12.27 13.82
CA SER A 304 -15.17 -13.59 13.48
C SER A 304 -15.72 -14.11 12.16
N GLU A 305 -17.04 -14.04 11.97
CA GLU A 305 -17.69 -14.47 10.73
C GLU A 305 -17.21 -13.64 9.53
N THR A 306 -17.04 -12.33 9.73
CA THR A 306 -16.46 -11.44 8.70
C THR A 306 -15.03 -11.86 8.33
N MET A 307 -14.18 -12.16 9.34
CA MET A 307 -12.81 -12.60 9.07
C MET A 307 -12.75 -13.97 8.42
N ASP A 308 -13.64 -14.91 8.78
CA ASP A 308 -13.73 -16.22 8.15
C ASP A 308 -14.18 -16.10 6.68
N ALA A 309 -15.16 -15.25 6.39
CA ALA A 309 -15.62 -14.96 5.03
C ALA A 309 -14.52 -14.31 4.17
N LEU A 310 -13.80 -13.32 4.71
CA LEU A 310 -12.66 -12.68 4.04
C LEU A 310 -11.54 -13.69 3.78
N SER A 311 -11.19 -14.50 4.76
CA SER A 311 -10.13 -15.51 4.61
C SER A 311 -10.49 -16.55 3.55
N ALA A 312 -11.76 -16.95 3.46
CA ALA A 312 -12.25 -17.85 2.42
C ALA A 312 -12.16 -17.19 1.03
N MET A 313 -12.53 -15.90 0.91
CA MET A 313 -12.46 -15.15 -0.34
C MET A 313 -11.03 -14.95 -0.84
N TRP A 314 -10.06 -14.74 0.08
CA TRP A 314 -8.65 -14.52 -0.28
C TRP A 314 -7.88 -15.80 -0.59
N ASN A 315 -8.50 -16.96 -0.36
CA ASN A 315 -7.87 -18.25 -0.49
C ASN A 315 -7.79 -18.69 -1.96
N ASN A 316 -6.62 -19.09 -2.41
CA ASN A 316 -6.45 -19.63 -3.77
C ASN A 316 -6.82 -21.11 -3.80
N PHE A 317 -8.02 -21.44 -4.31
CA PHE A 317 -8.52 -22.79 -4.43
C PHE A 317 -7.54 -23.75 -5.14
N CYS A 318 -6.83 -23.28 -6.16
CA CYS A 318 -5.91 -24.12 -6.95
C CYS A 318 -4.72 -24.67 -6.14
N VAL A 319 -4.33 -24.02 -5.03
CA VAL A 319 -3.14 -24.40 -4.25
C VAL A 319 -3.42 -24.77 -2.80
N THR A 320 -4.62 -24.45 -2.27
CA THR A 320 -4.94 -24.65 -0.86
C THR A 320 -5.93 -25.77 -0.60
N ASP A 321 -6.83 -26.03 -1.57
CA ASP A 321 -7.89 -27.01 -1.37
C ASP A 321 -7.46 -28.42 -1.78
N ILE A 322 -7.97 -29.39 -1.03
CA ILE A 322 -7.73 -30.81 -1.27
C ILE A 322 -8.92 -31.39 -2.02
N TYR A 323 -8.64 -32.14 -3.08
CA TYR A 323 -9.67 -32.84 -3.86
C TYR A 323 -9.27 -34.28 -4.18
N GLU A 324 -10.23 -35.12 -4.53
CA GLU A 324 -9.99 -36.49 -4.98
C GLU A 324 -9.63 -36.49 -6.47
N PRO A 325 -8.36 -36.69 -6.85
CA PRO A 325 -7.90 -36.50 -8.23
C PRO A 325 -8.37 -37.60 -9.18
N GLY A 326 -8.79 -38.76 -8.66
CA GLY A 326 -9.27 -39.89 -9.47
C GLY A 326 -8.23 -40.40 -10.45
N SER A 327 -8.65 -40.65 -11.68
CA SER A 327 -7.81 -41.30 -12.74
C SER A 327 -6.65 -40.43 -13.23
N VAL A 328 -6.63 -39.12 -12.96
CA VAL A 328 -5.51 -38.25 -13.40
C VAL A 328 -4.20 -38.54 -12.64
N VAL A 329 -4.25 -39.27 -11.50
CA VAL A 329 -3.07 -39.75 -10.78
C VAL A 329 -2.40 -40.95 -11.44
N LYS A 330 -3.15 -41.74 -12.27
CA LYS A 330 -2.63 -42.97 -12.88
C LYS A 330 -1.34 -42.76 -13.71
N PRO A 331 -1.26 -41.77 -14.61
CA PRO A 331 -0.06 -41.48 -15.35
C PRO A 331 1.16 -41.15 -14.44
N ILE A 332 0.93 -40.45 -13.33
CA ILE A 332 2.00 -40.11 -12.37
C ILE A 332 2.54 -41.39 -11.72
N VAL A 333 1.65 -42.30 -11.28
CA VAL A 333 2.04 -43.58 -10.67
C VAL A 333 2.78 -44.44 -11.70
N MET A 334 2.35 -44.47 -12.96
CA MET A 334 2.99 -45.20 -14.04
C MET A 334 4.40 -44.63 -14.34
N ALA A 335 4.53 -43.29 -14.43
CA ALA A 335 5.81 -42.65 -14.65
C ALA A 335 6.79 -42.96 -13.51
N ALA A 336 6.37 -42.92 -12.26
CA ALA A 336 7.20 -43.28 -11.11
C ALA A 336 7.63 -44.78 -11.14
N ALA A 337 6.73 -45.67 -11.56
CA ALA A 337 7.04 -47.09 -11.66
C ALA A 337 8.06 -47.39 -12.79
N LEU A 338 7.92 -46.66 -13.93
CA LEU A 338 8.89 -46.74 -15.04
C LEU A 338 10.26 -46.20 -14.62
N GLU A 339 10.30 -45.03 -13.96
CA GLU A 339 11.56 -44.44 -13.48
C GLU A 339 12.29 -45.32 -12.47
N GLN A 340 11.56 -46.00 -11.60
CA GLN A 340 12.11 -46.95 -10.65
C GLN A 340 12.46 -48.33 -11.25
N GLY A 341 12.23 -48.52 -12.53
CA GLY A 341 12.45 -49.77 -13.23
C GLY A 341 11.62 -50.95 -12.70
N LYS A 342 10.44 -50.68 -12.14
CA LYS A 342 9.46 -51.67 -11.64
C LYS A 342 8.62 -52.25 -12.78
N ILE A 343 8.44 -51.50 -13.81
CA ILE A 343 7.74 -51.87 -15.03
C ILE A 343 8.47 -51.35 -16.26
N SER A 344 8.19 -51.90 -17.42
CA SER A 344 8.72 -51.52 -18.73
C SER A 344 7.57 -51.25 -19.70
N THR A 345 7.78 -50.42 -20.70
CA THR A 345 6.81 -50.15 -21.75
C THR A 345 6.40 -51.36 -22.57
N SER A 346 7.18 -52.45 -22.47
CA SER A 346 6.90 -53.74 -23.10
C SER A 346 6.12 -54.71 -22.20
N ASP A 347 5.86 -54.34 -20.95
CA ASP A 347 5.08 -55.21 -20.05
C ASP A 347 3.63 -55.28 -20.47
N THR A 348 3.05 -56.45 -20.26
CA THR A 348 1.63 -56.70 -20.61
C THR A 348 0.83 -57.02 -19.36
N PHE A 349 -0.38 -56.55 -19.33
CA PHE A 349 -1.32 -56.69 -18.23
C PHE A 349 -2.64 -57.26 -18.75
N TYR A 350 -3.26 -58.15 -17.97
CA TYR A 350 -4.58 -58.67 -18.31
C TYR A 350 -5.65 -58.02 -17.45
N CYS A 351 -6.66 -57.42 -18.11
CA CYS A 351 -7.79 -56.82 -17.45
C CYS A 351 -9.04 -57.71 -17.63
N ASP A 352 -9.53 -58.30 -16.55
CA ASP A 352 -10.75 -59.09 -16.47
C ASP A 352 -12.00 -58.33 -16.00
N GLY A 353 -11.86 -57.00 -15.86
CA GLY A 353 -12.93 -56.10 -15.47
C GLY A 353 -13.01 -55.78 -13.98
N TYR A 354 -12.25 -56.43 -13.13
CA TYR A 354 -12.15 -56.10 -11.72
C TYR A 354 -10.87 -56.66 -11.09
N GLN A 355 -10.50 -56.10 -9.95
CA GLN A 355 -9.40 -56.64 -9.13
C GLN A 355 -9.72 -56.53 -7.64
N ASN A 356 -9.40 -57.59 -6.90
CA ASN A 356 -9.61 -57.64 -5.47
C ASN A 356 -8.32 -57.30 -4.71
N PHE A 357 -8.42 -56.39 -3.75
CA PHE A 357 -7.33 -55.94 -2.89
C PHE A 357 -7.69 -56.21 -1.43
N GLY A 358 -6.70 -56.55 -0.62
CA GLY A 358 -6.85 -56.73 0.83
C GLY A 358 -6.57 -58.14 1.28
N VAL A 359 -6.94 -58.44 2.56
CA VAL A 359 -6.73 -59.74 3.20
C VAL A 359 -8.07 -60.47 3.35
N PRO A 360 -8.09 -61.77 3.48
CA PRO A 360 -9.32 -62.52 3.70
C PRO A 360 -10.16 -61.96 4.88
N GLY A 361 -11.40 -61.58 4.63
CA GLY A 361 -12.31 -60.96 5.58
C GLY A 361 -12.36 -59.42 5.49
N ASN A 362 -11.41 -58.79 4.78
CA ASN A 362 -11.42 -57.34 4.47
C ASN A 362 -10.91 -57.09 3.06
N MET A 363 -11.70 -57.51 2.08
CA MET A 363 -11.41 -57.41 0.65
C MET A 363 -12.16 -56.22 0.05
N THR A 364 -11.45 -55.37 -0.71
CA THR A 364 -12.05 -54.29 -1.51
C THR A 364 -11.92 -54.67 -2.99
N THR A 365 -13.03 -54.63 -3.73
CA THR A 365 -13.05 -54.86 -5.17
C THR A 365 -13.05 -53.56 -5.92
N ILE A 366 -12.00 -53.33 -6.73
CA ILE A 366 -11.93 -52.21 -7.69
C ILE A 366 -12.38 -52.72 -9.04
N LYS A 367 -13.38 -52.05 -9.62
CA LYS A 367 -13.95 -52.41 -10.92
C LYS A 367 -13.35 -51.53 -12.03
N CYS A 368 -13.15 -52.11 -13.18
CA CYS A 368 -12.84 -51.40 -14.42
C CYS A 368 -14.09 -50.66 -14.94
N ALA A 369 -13.89 -49.55 -15.66
CA ALA A 369 -14.99 -48.89 -16.38
C ALA A 369 -15.66 -49.85 -17.39
N ASN A 370 -14.89 -50.72 -18.05
CA ASN A 370 -15.39 -51.84 -18.82
C ASN A 370 -15.51 -53.06 -17.89
N ILE A 371 -16.71 -53.38 -17.43
CA ILE A 371 -16.99 -54.50 -16.52
C ILE A 371 -16.68 -55.89 -17.11
N TYR A 372 -16.53 -55.98 -18.43
CA TYR A 372 -16.15 -57.22 -19.14
C TYR A 372 -14.64 -57.37 -19.33
N GLY A 373 -13.89 -56.38 -18.85
CA GLY A 373 -12.45 -56.33 -19.03
C GLY A 373 -12.02 -55.85 -20.43
N HIS A 374 -10.73 -55.49 -20.56
CA HIS A 374 -10.12 -55.12 -21.83
C HIS A 374 -9.28 -56.24 -22.43
N GLY A 375 -9.09 -57.34 -21.66
CA GLY A 375 -8.21 -58.43 -22.04
C GLY A 375 -6.72 -58.10 -21.85
N MET A 376 -5.87 -58.52 -22.78
CA MET A 376 -4.45 -58.28 -22.73
C MET A 376 -4.12 -56.92 -23.33
N GLU A 377 -3.47 -56.10 -22.53
CA GLU A 377 -3.02 -54.74 -22.89
C GLU A 377 -1.52 -54.57 -22.61
N THR A 378 -0.86 -53.75 -23.40
CA THR A 378 0.49 -53.25 -23.12
C THR A 378 0.41 -51.93 -22.35
N LEU A 379 1.49 -51.57 -21.68
CA LEU A 379 1.58 -50.26 -21.01
C LEU A 379 1.47 -49.14 -22.00
#